data_9cefec2b9555c68f6ba0fa1d3ac918e6
#
_entry.id   9cefec2b9555c68f6ba0fa1d3ac918e6
#
_cell.length_a   1.000
_cell.length_b   1.000
_cell.length_c   1.000
_cell.angle_alpha   90.00
_cell.angle_beta   90.00
_cell.angle_gamma   90.00
#
_symmetry.space_group_name_H-M   'P 1'
#
loop_
_entity.id
_entity.type
_entity.pdbx_description
1 polymer ?
#
loop_
_entity_poly.entity_id
_entity_poly.type
_entity_poly.pdbx_seq_one_letter_code
_entity_poly.pdbx_strand_id
1 'polypeptide(L)'
;MGRLSPNERSLASKMKRQGVPIKFIVEAFSCSRQTIWYWSKQDLRTRFDIDKNGNGKITIEVESTILYMRNSFKWGTARIQNGLINLPDFMKQEIKITIGVCVQHFTLSRQSINEVLKKVGVNGYFNKRRKAWKFFRAKYPNELWQLDLKRFKFEGKKYELLVVIDDYSRYIIKLHVFNHSPNIKEITEVIKPLIDKFHPESILTDNNPFADTWAYWCFQEGVKALFAHPYYPQDKGKVERAIRNISEELVYLFVNFAKWFNAECIEVWRCWFNDKRYHRGVKDYQSKLFVKL
;
A
#
# COMPACT_ATOMS: atom_id res chain seq x y z
N MET A 1 -17.79 -17.30 38.18
CA MET A 1 -16.44 -16.63 38.20
C MET A 1 -16.31 -15.79 36.97
N GLY A 2 -16.21 -14.48 37.14
CA GLY A 2 -16.10 -13.53 36.01
C GLY A 2 -14.79 -13.67 35.25
N ARG A 3 -14.85 -13.41 33.94
CA ARG A 3 -13.68 -13.39 33.07
C ARG A 3 -12.95 -12.06 33.30
N LEU A 4 -11.69 -12.07 33.68
CA LEU A 4 -10.90 -10.85 33.84
C LEU A 4 -10.80 -10.09 32.53
N SER A 5 -10.98 -8.79 32.57
CA SER A 5 -10.73 -7.89 31.46
C SER A 5 -9.23 -7.83 31.12
N PRO A 6 -8.82 -7.38 29.93
CA PRO A 6 -7.40 -7.26 29.56
C PRO A 6 -6.61 -6.41 30.55
N ASN A 7 -7.17 -5.31 31.02
CA ASN A 7 -6.53 -4.43 32.00
C ASN A 7 -6.35 -5.11 33.36
N GLU A 8 -7.34 -5.83 33.84
CA GLU A 8 -7.28 -6.59 35.09
C GLU A 8 -6.23 -7.72 35.02
N ARG A 9 -6.10 -8.40 33.86
CA ARG A 9 -5.05 -9.41 33.63
C ARG A 9 -3.66 -8.82 33.68
N SER A 10 -3.48 -7.65 33.02
CA SER A 10 -2.23 -6.91 33.01
C SER A 10 -1.84 -6.51 34.43
N LEU A 11 -2.78 -5.96 35.19
CA LEU A 11 -2.57 -5.51 36.57
C LEU A 11 -2.26 -6.70 37.49
N ALA A 12 -3.03 -7.77 37.41
CA ALA A 12 -2.80 -8.99 38.20
C ALA A 12 -1.42 -9.63 37.92
N SER A 13 -1.00 -9.65 36.65
CA SER A 13 0.32 -10.11 36.25
C SER A 13 1.44 -9.24 36.80
N LYS A 14 1.26 -7.91 36.74
CA LYS A 14 2.23 -6.93 37.27
C LYS A 14 2.38 -7.09 38.78
N MET A 15 1.27 -7.20 39.51
CA MET A 15 1.27 -7.40 40.98
C MET A 15 2.02 -8.68 41.35
N LYS A 16 1.80 -9.80 40.63
CA LYS A 16 2.54 -11.03 40.89
C LYS A 16 4.02 -10.91 40.60
N ARG A 17 4.43 -10.25 39.53
CA ARG A 17 5.84 -10.01 39.22
C ARG A 17 6.51 -9.10 40.24
N GLN A 18 5.76 -8.24 40.89
CA GLN A 18 6.20 -7.36 41.99
C GLN A 18 6.25 -8.09 43.34
N GLY A 19 5.98 -9.40 43.39
CA GLY A 19 6.08 -10.19 44.60
C GLY A 19 4.82 -10.15 45.49
N VAL A 20 3.71 -9.55 45.03
CA VAL A 20 2.46 -9.55 45.81
C VAL A 20 1.98 -10.99 46.01
N PRO A 21 1.66 -11.43 47.23
CA PRO A 21 1.20 -12.79 47.49
C PRO A 21 -0.08 -13.10 46.70
N ILE A 22 -0.10 -14.26 46.04
CA ILE A 22 -1.19 -14.69 45.14
C ILE A 22 -2.56 -14.63 45.82
N LYS A 23 -2.64 -14.89 47.14
CA LYS A 23 -3.89 -14.82 47.90
C LYS A 23 -4.58 -13.46 47.75
N PHE A 24 -3.85 -12.39 47.90
CA PHE A 24 -4.42 -11.02 47.76
C PHE A 24 -4.84 -10.70 46.32
N ILE A 25 -4.08 -11.19 45.32
CA ILE A 25 -4.45 -10.99 43.92
C ILE A 25 -5.72 -11.75 43.56
N VAL A 26 -5.86 -12.99 44.03
CA VAL A 26 -7.07 -13.81 43.84
C VAL A 26 -8.28 -13.14 44.46
N GLU A 27 -8.16 -12.56 45.66
CA GLU A 27 -9.22 -11.88 46.37
C GLU A 27 -9.61 -10.59 45.67
N ALA A 28 -8.63 -9.75 45.31
CA ALA A 28 -8.86 -8.48 44.61
C ALA A 28 -9.55 -8.63 43.25
N PHE A 29 -9.24 -9.68 42.49
CA PHE A 29 -9.79 -9.91 41.16
C PHE A 29 -10.84 -11.01 41.08
N SER A 30 -11.25 -11.60 42.23
CA SER A 30 -12.24 -12.66 42.30
C SER A 30 -12.02 -13.82 41.31
N CYS A 31 -10.75 -14.23 41.11
CA CYS A 31 -10.34 -15.22 40.13
C CYS A 31 -9.53 -16.37 40.77
N SER A 32 -9.33 -17.48 40.05
CA SER A 32 -8.58 -18.61 40.60
C SER A 32 -7.06 -18.38 40.61
N ARG A 33 -6.35 -19.09 41.51
CA ARG A 33 -4.87 -19.12 41.53
C ARG A 33 -4.29 -19.55 40.19
N GLN A 34 -4.94 -20.50 39.51
CA GLN A 34 -4.53 -20.98 38.20
C GLN A 34 -4.63 -19.89 37.16
N THR A 35 -5.67 -19.05 37.20
CA THR A 35 -5.86 -17.90 36.33
C THR A 35 -4.73 -16.89 36.48
N ILE A 36 -4.35 -16.54 37.72
CA ILE A 36 -3.23 -15.62 37.98
C ILE A 36 -1.91 -16.21 37.49
N TRP A 37 -1.66 -17.52 37.79
CA TRP A 37 -0.45 -18.20 37.36
C TRP A 37 -0.34 -18.28 35.82
N TYR A 38 -1.45 -18.60 35.15
CA TYR A 38 -1.52 -18.65 33.69
C TYR A 38 -1.18 -17.30 33.06
N TRP A 39 -1.82 -16.22 33.52
CA TRP A 39 -1.57 -14.88 32.96
C TRP A 39 -0.20 -14.31 33.33
N SER A 40 0.36 -14.66 34.47
CA SER A 40 1.70 -14.18 34.83
C SER A 40 2.85 -14.81 34.04
N LYS A 41 2.65 -15.96 33.44
CA LYS A 41 3.62 -16.62 32.55
C LYS A 41 3.53 -16.15 31.10
N GLN A 42 2.45 -15.45 30.75
CA GLN A 42 2.27 -14.98 29.39
C GLN A 42 2.80 -13.54 29.25
N ASP A 43 3.46 -13.26 28.15
CA ASP A 43 3.77 -11.89 27.78
C ASP A 43 2.48 -11.20 27.36
N LEU A 44 1.93 -10.39 28.26
CA LEU A 44 0.64 -9.71 28.08
C LEU A 44 0.64 -8.64 26.97
N ARG A 45 1.82 -8.33 26.43
CA ARG A 45 1.94 -7.41 25.30
C ARG A 45 1.45 -8.00 23.97
N THR A 46 1.23 -9.32 23.93
CA THR A 46 0.96 -10.05 22.68
C THR A 46 -0.38 -10.78 22.61
N ARG A 47 -1.26 -10.71 23.66
CA ARG A 47 -2.50 -11.50 23.65
C ARG A 47 -3.72 -10.70 24.07
N PHE A 48 -4.56 -10.37 23.12
CA PHE A 48 -6.00 -10.19 23.31
C PHE A 48 -6.65 -11.55 23.56
N ASP A 49 -7.80 -11.53 24.24
CA ASP A 49 -8.59 -12.71 24.46
C ASP A 49 -8.65 -13.58 23.21
N ILE A 50 -8.17 -14.79 23.32
CA ILE A 50 -8.40 -15.82 22.32
C ILE A 50 -9.90 -16.07 22.34
N ASP A 51 -10.59 -15.45 21.39
CA ASP A 51 -11.91 -15.91 21.05
C ASP A 51 -11.78 -17.39 20.66
N LYS A 52 -12.73 -18.23 21.05
CA LYS A 52 -12.67 -19.70 20.85
C LYS A 52 -12.41 -20.13 19.39
N ASN A 53 -12.34 -19.18 18.46
CA ASN A 53 -12.09 -19.34 17.04
C ASN A 53 -10.65 -19.05 16.59
N GLY A 54 -9.65 -19.01 17.46
CA GLY A 54 -8.22 -19.03 17.08
C GLY A 54 -7.59 -17.69 16.67
N ASN A 55 -8.26 -16.55 16.87
CA ASN A 55 -7.77 -15.22 16.49
C ASN A 55 -6.81 -14.57 17.50
N GLY A 56 -6.04 -15.35 18.25
CA GLY A 56 -5.16 -14.91 19.33
C GLY A 56 -3.95 -14.05 18.94
N LYS A 57 -3.92 -13.45 17.75
CA LYS A 57 -2.78 -12.67 17.24
C LYS A 57 -3.04 -11.19 17.05
N ILE A 58 -4.24 -10.69 17.39
CA ILE A 58 -4.56 -9.27 17.17
C ILE A 58 -4.32 -8.52 18.49
N THR A 59 -3.24 -7.76 18.56
CA THR A 59 -2.92 -6.83 19.65
C THR A 59 -3.50 -5.45 19.34
N ILE A 60 -3.51 -4.54 20.32
CA ILE A 60 -3.94 -3.15 20.11
C ILE A 60 -3.07 -2.48 19.03
N GLU A 61 -1.77 -2.78 19.02
CA GLU A 61 -0.85 -2.25 18.01
C GLU A 61 -1.21 -2.74 16.61
N VAL A 62 -1.54 -4.02 16.46
CA VAL A 62 -1.97 -4.59 15.17
C VAL A 62 -3.30 -4.00 14.74
N GLU A 63 -4.25 -3.88 15.65
CA GLU A 63 -5.55 -3.24 15.38
C GLU A 63 -5.39 -1.79 14.94
N SER A 64 -4.61 -1.00 15.67
CA SER A 64 -4.29 0.39 15.35
C SER A 64 -3.60 0.52 13.99
N THR A 65 -2.68 -0.38 13.68
CA THR A 65 -1.99 -0.44 12.38
C THR A 65 -2.98 -0.75 11.24
N ILE A 66 -3.88 -1.72 11.43
CA ILE A 66 -4.93 -2.06 10.46
C ILE A 66 -5.84 -0.86 10.19
N LEU A 67 -6.28 -0.18 11.25
CA LEU A 67 -7.14 1.00 11.13
C LEU A 67 -6.42 2.17 10.47
N TYR A 68 -5.15 2.40 10.80
CA TYR A 68 -4.34 3.41 10.13
C TYR A 68 -4.22 3.15 8.62
N MET A 69 -3.83 1.93 8.23
CA MET A 69 -3.74 1.54 6.81
C MET A 69 -5.09 1.68 6.08
N ARG A 70 -6.18 1.37 6.78
CA ARG A 70 -7.55 1.51 6.24
C ARG A 70 -7.91 2.97 6.00
N ASN A 71 -7.68 3.83 6.99
CA ASN A 71 -8.14 5.21 6.97
C ASN A 71 -7.22 6.12 6.14
N SER A 72 -5.91 5.95 6.24
CA SER A 72 -4.93 6.78 5.54
C SER A 72 -4.72 6.33 4.09
N PHE A 73 -4.43 5.05 3.87
CA PHE A 73 -4.14 4.53 2.53
C PHE A 73 -5.37 3.99 1.79
N LYS A 74 -6.56 4.05 2.40
CA LYS A 74 -7.81 3.51 1.83
C LYS A 74 -7.72 2.03 1.42
N TRP A 75 -6.88 1.26 2.11
CA TRP A 75 -6.63 -0.13 1.77
C TRP A 75 -7.79 -1.06 2.16
N GLY A 76 -8.06 -2.04 1.29
CA GLY A 76 -8.93 -3.18 1.61
C GLY A 76 -8.14 -4.31 2.27
N THR A 77 -8.85 -5.29 2.84
CA THR A 77 -8.29 -6.40 3.64
C THR A 77 -7.08 -7.10 3.01
N ALA A 78 -7.09 -7.32 1.68
CA ALA A 78 -5.98 -7.99 0.99
C ALA A 78 -4.70 -7.14 0.92
N ARG A 79 -4.83 -5.81 0.79
CA ARG A 79 -3.68 -4.90 0.81
C ARG A 79 -3.13 -4.73 2.21
N ILE A 80 -4.02 -4.62 3.21
CA ILE A 80 -3.65 -4.57 4.63
C ILE A 80 -2.88 -5.85 4.99
N GLN A 81 -3.38 -7.03 4.61
CA GLN A 81 -2.69 -8.30 4.84
C GLN A 81 -1.26 -8.30 4.26
N ASN A 82 -1.12 -7.86 3.02
CA ASN A 82 0.20 -7.78 2.38
C ASN A 82 1.08 -6.71 3.04
N GLY A 83 0.53 -5.55 3.41
CA GLY A 83 1.25 -4.48 4.09
C GLY A 83 1.78 -4.88 5.47
N LEU A 84 1.01 -5.63 6.25
CA LEU A 84 1.47 -6.16 7.54
C LEU A 84 2.70 -7.07 7.43
N ILE A 85 2.94 -7.65 6.25
CA ILE A 85 4.09 -8.53 5.98
C ILE A 85 5.25 -7.75 5.34
N ASN A 86 4.97 -6.91 4.35
CA ASN A 86 5.96 -6.43 3.39
C ASN A 86 6.03 -4.90 3.27
N LEU A 87 5.61 -4.14 4.30
CA LEU A 87 5.63 -2.67 4.23
C LEU A 87 7.07 -2.12 4.14
N PRO A 88 7.35 -1.10 3.29
CA PRO A 88 8.63 -0.41 3.28
C PRO A 88 8.96 0.24 4.63
N ASP A 89 10.24 0.30 4.99
CA ASP A 89 10.65 0.76 6.31
C ASP A 89 10.30 2.23 6.57
N PHE A 90 10.40 3.09 5.58
CA PHE A 90 9.98 4.49 5.74
C PHE A 90 8.47 4.62 6.04
N MET A 91 7.62 3.76 5.46
CA MET A 91 6.19 3.71 5.79
C MET A 91 5.94 3.15 7.19
N LYS A 92 6.74 2.16 7.64
CA LYS A 92 6.69 1.65 9.02
C LYS A 92 7.08 2.74 10.02
N GLN A 93 8.13 3.50 9.71
CA GLN A 93 8.55 4.63 10.54
C GLN A 93 7.46 5.70 10.63
N GLU A 94 6.77 5.97 9.53
CA GLU A 94 5.68 6.94 9.51
C GLU A 94 4.50 6.49 10.38
N ILE A 95 4.10 5.24 10.28
CA ILE A 95 3.07 4.67 11.15
C ILE A 95 3.50 4.79 12.62
N LYS A 96 4.76 4.47 12.94
CA LYS A 96 5.32 4.61 14.29
C LYS A 96 5.23 6.05 14.81
N ILE A 97 5.57 7.02 13.98
CA ILE A 97 5.51 8.44 14.36
C ILE A 97 4.07 8.89 14.56
N THR A 98 3.15 8.47 13.68
CA THR A 98 1.76 8.95 13.67
C THR A 98 0.92 8.35 14.78
N ILE A 99 1.04 7.04 15.02
CA ILE A 99 0.19 6.32 16.00
C ILE A 99 0.97 5.71 17.18
N GLY A 100 2.28 5.94 17.26
CA GLY A 100 3.13 5.44 18.35
C GLY A 100 3.41 3.92 18.30
N VAL A 101 3.04 3.23 17.23
CA VAL A 101 3.10 1.78 17.12
C VAL A 101 4.20 1.33 16.17
N CYS A 102 5.08 0.44 16.64
CA CYS A 102 6.05 -0.23 15.79
C CYS A 102 5.37 -1.32 14.95
N VAL A 103 5.32 -1.13 13.64
CA VAL A 103 4.79 -2.14 12.72
C VAL A 103 5.77 -3.31 12.65
N GLN A 104 5.38 -4.41 13.27
CA GLN A 104 6.08 -5.68 13.18
C GLN A 104 5.53 -6.51 12.02
N HIS A 105 6.23 -7.56 11.65
CA HIS A 105 5.75 -8.53 10.67
C HIS A 105 4.63 -9.40 11.26
N PHE A 106 3.41 -9.24 10.75
CA PHE A 106 2.26 -10.02 11.18
C PHE A 106 1.62 -10.79 10.04
N THR A 107 1.37 -12.06 10.26
CA THR A 107 0.60 -12.91 9.34
C THR A 107 -0.83 -13.06 9.87
N LEU A 108 -1.77 -12.36 9.25
CA LEU A 108 -3.20 -12.41 9.59
C LEU A 108 -4.03 -12.88 8.40
N SER A 109 -5.14 -13.57 8.69
CA SER A 109 -6.13 -13.89 7.66
C SER A 109 -6.90 -12.64 7.22
N ARG A 110 -7.42 -12.62 5.99
CA ARG A 110 -8.30 -11.53 5.52
C ARG A 110 -9.59 -11.46 6.33
N GLN A 111 -10.05 -12.60 6.85
CA GLN A 111 -11.22 -12.67 7.71
C GLN A 111 -10.96 -11.96 9.03
N SER A 112 -9.85 -12.23 9.70
CA SER A 112 -9.45 -11.55 10.94
C SER A 112 -9.33 -10.05 10.77
N ILE A 113 -8.70 -9.60 9.67
CA ILE A 113 -8.61 -8.17 9.34
C ILE A 113 -10.01 -7.58 9.12
N ASN A 114 -10.90 -8.30 8.42
CA ASN A 114 -12.26 -7.82 8.17
C ASN A 114 -13.09 -7.74 9.46
N GLU A 115 -12.86 -8.62 10.42
CA GLU A 115 -13.51 -8.58 11.74
C GLU A 115 -13.08 -7.34 12.52
N VAL A 116 -11.79 -6.99 12.51
CA VAL A 116 -11.32 -5.72 13.09
C VAL A 116 -12.03 -4.52 12.44
N LEU A 117 -12.09 -4.49 11.10
CA LEU A 117 -12.74 -3.40 10.38
C LEU A 117 -14.25 -3.33 10.64
N LYS A 118 -14.91 -4.47 10.81
CA LYS A 118 -16.33 -4.55 11.17
C LYS A 118 -16.62 -3.98 12.55
N LYS A 119 -15.80 -4.29 13.55
CA LYS A 119 -15.96 -3.78 14.93
C LYS A 119 -16.05 -2.26 14.97
N VAL A 120 -15.31 -1.59 14.06
CA VAL A 120 -15.25 -0.12 13.97
C VAL A 120 -16.17 0.44 12.87
N GLY A 121 -16.93 -0.42 12.16
CA GLY A 121 -17.85 0.01 11.10
C GLY A 121 -17.19 0.48 9.80
N VAL A 122 -15.88 0.21 9.59
CA VAL A 122 -15.13 0.69 8.41
C VAL A 122 -14.79 -0.41 7.39
N ASN A 123 -15.49 -1.53 7.45
CA ASN A 123 -15.28 -2.69 6.58
C ASN A 123 -15.86 -2.55 5.16
N GLY A 124 -16.67 -1.53 4.88
CA GLY A 124 -17.32 -1.27 3.60
C GLY A 124 -16.36 -0.91 2.47
N TYR A 125 -16.91 -0.73 1.26
CA TYR A 125 -16.16 -0.21 0.13
C TYR A 125 -16.20 1.32 0.13
N PHE A 126 -15.07 1.98 -0.13
CA PHE A 126 -15.02 3.44 -0.26
C PHE A 126 -15.76 3.96 -1.50
N ASN A 127 -15.89 3.13 -2.55
CA ASN A 127 -16.51 3.51 -3.81
C ASN A 127 -17.50 2.44 -4.26
N LYS A 128 -18.63 2.87 -4.87
CA LYS A 128 -19.59 1.96 -5.51
C LYS A 128 -18.88 1.14 -6.61
N ARG A 129 -19.19 -0.15 -6.71
CA ARG A 129 -18.69 -0.98 -7.82
C ARG A 129 -19.23 -0.42 -9.13
N ARG A 130 -18.33 -0.06 -10.06
CA ARG A 130 -18.70 0.24 -11.45
C ARG A 130 -18.83 -1.07 -12.21
N LYS A 131 -19.76 -1.13 -13.20
CA LYS A 131 -19.87 -2.29 -14.12
C LYS A 131 -18.52 -2.53 -14.79
N ALA A 132 -18.12 -3.81 -14.88
CA ALA A 132 -16.94 -4.19 -15.66
C ALA A 132 -17.23 -3.99 -17.15
N TRP A 133 -16.37 -3.24 -17.82
CA TRP A 133 -16.41 -3.04 -19.28
C TRP A 133 -15.38 -3.99 -19.93
N LYS A 134 -15.43 -4.14 -21.27
CA LYS A 134 -14.49 -4.98 -22.02
C LYS A 134 -13.04 -4.65 -21.63
N PHE A 135 -12.30 -5.69 -21.25
CA PHE A 135 -10.95 -5.55 -20.71
C PHE A 135 -9.96 -5.65 -21.88
N PHE A 136 -9.33 -4.54 -22.25
CA PHE A 136 -8.12 -4.61 -23.06
C PHE A 136 -6.93 -4.92 -22.15
N ARG A 137 -6.06 -5.84 -22.57
CA ARG A 137 -4.80 -6.15 -21.89
C ARG A 137 -3.77 -6.52 -22.94
N ALA A 138 -2.59 -5.96 -22.85
CA ALA A 138 -1.43 -6.41 -23.60
C ALA A 138 -1.19 -7.91 -23.38
N LYS A 139 -0.68 -8.61 -24.37
CA LYS A 139 -0.50 -10.07 -24.35
C LYS A 139 0.77 -10.49 -23.61
N TYR A 140 1.81 -9.64 -23.65
CA TYR A 140 3.12 -9.87 -23.04
C TYR A 140 3.74 -8.57 -22.53
N PRO A 141 4.79 -8.65 -21.69
CA PRO A 141 5.51 -7.47 -21.21
C PRO A 141 6.09 -6.66 -22.37
N ASN A 142 6.10 -5.33 -22.20
CA ASN A 142 6.63 -4.36 -23.17
C ASN A 142 5.86 -4.27 -24.51
N GLU A 143 4.76 -5.01 -24.72
CA GLU A 143 3.89 -4.79 -25.89
C GLU A 143 3.26 -3.38 -25.85
N LEU A 144 2.83 -2.96 -24.68
CA LEU A 144 2.21 -1.64 -24.49
C LEU A 144 2.61 -1.02 -23.15
N TRP A 145 3.19 0.16 -23.20
CA TRP A 145 3.32 1.00 -22.02
C TRP A 145 2.22 2.03 -21.97
N GLN A 146 1.80 2.39 -20.77
CA GLN A 146 0.90 3.52 -20.54
C GLN A 146 1.67 4.61 -19.77
N LEU A 147 1.57 5.84 -20.26
CA LEU A 147 2.25 6.98 -19.71
C LEU A 147 1.23 8.06 -19.33
N ASP A 148 1.39 8.68 -18.17
CA ASP A 148 0.52 9.76 -17.71
C ASP A 148 1.24 10.68 -16.73
N LEU A 149 0.74 11.92 -16.60
CA LEU A 149 1.22 12.95 -15.70
C LEU A 149 0.21 13.21 -14.59
N LYS A 150 0.65 13.13 -13.34
CA LYS A 150 -0.16 13.44 -12.16
C LYS A 150 0.29 14.71 -11.49
N ARG A 151 -0.56 15.75 -11.50
CA ARG A 151 -0.33 16.97 -10.71
C ARG A 151 -0.60 16.76 -9.23
N PHE A 152 0.26 17.33 -8.39
CA PHE A 152 0.02 17.46 -6.97
C PHE A 152 0.65 18.75 -6.44
N LYS A 153 0.25 19.14 -5.23
CA LYS A 153 0.82 20.30 -4.53
C LYS A 153 1.53 19.81 -3.28
N PHE A 154 2.70 20.38 -3.03
CA PHE A 154 3.46 20.16 -1.82
C PHE A 154 4.11 21.48 -1.39
N GLU A 155 3.92 21.88 -0.13
CA GLU A 155 4.38 23.17 0.42
C GLU A 155 4.07 24.39 -0.46
N GLY A 156 2.84 24.45 -0.97
CA GLY A 156 2.37 25.53 -1.84
C GLY A 156 2.87 25.47 -3.29
N LYS A 157 3.88 24.66 -3.61
CA LYS A 157 4.44 24.49 -4.95
C LYS A 157 3.69 23.40 -5.73
N LYS A 158 3.66 23.55 -7.04
CA LYS A 158 3.07 22.57 -7.96
C LYS A 158 4.16 21.63 -8.46
N TYR A 159 3.87 20.34 -8.45
CA TYR A 159 4.73 19.27 -8.99
C TYR A 159 3.94 18.42 -9.95
N GLU A 160 4.64 17.83 -10.92
CA GLU A 160 4.07 16.82 -11.82
C GLU A 160 4.86 15.52 -11.70
N LEU A 161 4.14 14.42 -11.45
CA LEU A 161 4.69 13.07 -11.38
C LEU A 161 4.42 12.35 -12.69
N LEU A 162 5.49 12.03 -13.43
CA LEU A 162 5.44 11.13 -14.57
C LEU A 162 5.33 9.70 -14.09
N VAL A 163 4.35 8.99 -14.59
CA VAL A 163 4.08 7.58 -14.30
C VAL A 163 4.15 6.79 -15.60
N VAL A 164 5.05 5.82 -15.66
CA VAL A 164 5.17 4.89 -16.79
C VAL A 164 4.92 3.47 -16.27
N ILE A 165 3.93 2.79 -16.83
CA ILE A 165 3.59 1.42 -16.45
C ILE A 165 3.55 0.49 -17.66
N ASP A 166 3.91 -0.76 -17.47
CA ASP A 166 3.64 -1.84 -18.43
C ASP A 166 2.18 -2.31 -18.33
N ASP A 167 1.50 -2.35 -19.46
CA ASP A 167 0.06 -2.70 -19.52
C ASP A 167 -0.19 -4.15 -19.15
N TYR A 168 0.70 -5.07 -19.50
CA TYR A 168 0.54 -6.49 -19.22
C TYR A 168 0.72 -6.82 -17.74
N SER A 169 1.86 -6.48 -17.16
CA SER A 169 2.26 -6.83 -15.80
C SER A 169 1.77 -5.85 -14.73
N ARG A 170 1.42 -4.63 -15.10
CA ARG A 170 1.18 -3.48 -14.18
C ARG A 170 2.45 -3.02 -13.48
N TYR A 171 3.61 -3.45 -13.94
CA TYR A 171 4.90 -3.02 -13.42
C TYR A 171 5.09 -1.52 -13.62
N ILE A 172 5.42 -0.81 -12.56
CA ILE A 172 5.76 0.61 -12.66
C ILE A 172 7.21 0.69 -13.12
N ILE A 173 7.39 1.03 -14.38
CA ILE A 173 8.71 1.12 -15.02
C ILE A 173 9.46 2.33 -14.48
N LYS A 174 8.77 3.49 -14.38
CA LYS A 174 9.36 4.73 -13.89
C LYS A 174 8.34 5.57 -13.13
N LEU A 175 8.83 6.19 -12.06
CA LEU A 175 8.26 7.36 -11.41
C LEU A 175 9.29 8.48 -11.47
N HIS A 176 8.91 9.65 -11.98
CA HIS A 176 9.79 10.81 -12.01
C HIS A 176 9.01 12.07 -11.63
N VAL A 177 9.55 12.87 -10.74
CA VAL A 177 8.91 14.11 -10.26
C VAL A 177 9.57 15.31 -10.91
N PHE A 178 8.78 16.14 -11.56
CA PHE A 178 9.16 17.45 -12.03
C PHE A 178 8.65 18.52 -11.05
N ASN A 179 9.45 19.56 -10.80
CA ASN A 179 9.08 20.71 -9.97
C ASN A 179 8.33 21.81 -10.77
N HIS A 180 7.98 21.53 -12.02
CA HIS A 180 7.23 22.38 -12.94
C HIS A 180 6.43 21.50 -13.90
N SER A 181 5.68 22.10 -14.83
CA SER A 181 5.02 21.36 -15.90
C SER A 181 6.06 21.02 -16.97
N PRO A 182 6.41 19.72 -17.17
CA PRO A 182 7.48 19.34 -18.07
C PRO A 182 7.05 19.54 -19.53
N ASN A 183 8.01 19.91 -20.36
CA ASN A 183 7.87 19.88 -21.81
C ASN A 183 8.20 18.48 -22.38
N ILE A 184 7.94 18.29 -23.67
CA ILE A 184 8.14 16.99 -24.33
C ILE A 184 9.61 16.55 -24.26
N LYS A 185 10.56 17.48 -24.44
CA LYS A 185 11.99 17.17 -24.39
C LYS A 185 12.41 16.59 -23.03
N GLU A 186 11.97 17.19 -21.94
CA GLU A 186 12.24 16.70 -20.58
C GLU A 186 11.65 15.31 -20.34
N ILE A 187 10.44 15.07 -20.86
CA ILE A 187 9.80 13.75 -20.78
C ILE A 187 10.56 12.71 -21.58
N THR A 188 10.99 13.05 -22.80
CA THR A 188 11.74 12.15 -23.68
C THR A 188 13.11 11.82 -23.10
N GLU A 189 13.80 12.76 -22.46
CA GLU A 189 15.05 12.53 -21.75
C GLU A 189 14.93 11.49 -20.62
N VAL A 190 13.79 11.49 -19.92
CA VAL A 190 13.50 10.49 -18.87
C VAL A 190 13.17 9.11 -19.47
N ILE A 191 12.50 9.09 -20.64
CA ILE A 191 11.98 7.84 -21.23
C ILE A 191 12.98 7.16 -22.13
N LYS A 192 13.82 7.90 -22.82
CA LYS A 192 14.82 7.36 -23.77
C LYS A 192 15.66 6.20 -23.19
N PRO A 193 16.29 6.33 -22.01
CA PRO A 193 17.06 5.22 -21.41
C PRO A 193 16.22 3.99 -21.10
N LEU A 194 14.91 4.17 -20.88
CA LEU A 194 13.99 3.05 -20.61
C LEU A 194 13.64 2.32 -21.91
N ILE A 195 13.43 3.06 -23.01
CA ILE A 195 13.19 2.47 -24.34
C ILE A 195 14.42 1.65 -24.75
N ASP A 196 15.61 2.21 -24.60
CA ASP A 196 16.87 1.54 -24.95
C ASP A 196 17.11 0.26 -24.13
N LYS A 197 16.57 0.21 -22.91
CA LYS A 197 16.71 -0.95 -22.01
C LYS A 197 15.65 -2.02 -22.24
N PHE A 198 14.40 -1.64 -22.45
CA PHE A 198 13.26 -2.55 -22.39
C PHE A 198 12.55 -2.76 -23.73
N HIS A 199 12.86 -1.96 -24.74
CA HIS A 199 12.37 -2.06 -26.12
C HIS A 199 10.84 -2.21 -26.22
N PRO A 200 10.03 -1.25 -25.73
CA PRO A 200 8.56 -1.34 -25.84
C PRO A 200 8.12 -1.23 -27.31
N GLU A 201 7.09 -1.97 -27.68
CA GLU A 201 6.52 -1.88 -29.02
C GLU A 201 5.66 -0.62 -29.20
N SER A 202 4.92 -0.23 -28.15
CA SER A 202 4.03 0.91 -28.21
C SER A 202 3.89 1.64 -26.87
N ILE A 203 3.62 2.94 -26.94
CA ILE A 203 3.37 3.79 -25.78
C ILE A 203 2.04 4.54 -25.97
N LEU A 204 1.12 4.35 -25.03
CA LEU A 204 -0.17 5.03 -24.96
C LEU A 204 -0.09 6.25 -24.04
N THR A 205 -0.45 7.41 -24.58
CA THR A 205 -0.49 8.70 -23.87
C THR A 205 -1.81 9.42 -24.08
N ASP A 206 -2.04 10.53 -23.36
CA ASP A 206 -3.08 11.50 -23.73
C ASP A 206 -2.62 12.34 -24.91
N ASN A 207 -3.59 12.94 -25.62
CA ASN A 207 -3.30 13.84 -26.73
C ASN A 207 -2.55 15.11 -26.31
N ASN A 208 -2.72 15.56 -25.07
CA ASN A 208 -2.10 16.76 -24.53
C ASN A 208 -1.35 16.44 -23.22
N PRO A 209 -0.06 16.80 -23.05
CA PRO A 209 0.78 17.65 -23.90
C PRO A 209 1.45 16.92 -25.08
N PHE A 210 1.11 15.68 -25.31
CA PHE A 210 1.70 14.77 -26.28
C PHE A 210 1.00 14.94 -27.64
N ALA A 211 1.46 15.82 -28.48
CA ALA A 211 0.95 16.04 -29.83
C ALA A 211 1.89 15.35 -30.87
N ASP A 212 1.87 15.84 -32.09
CA ASP A 212 2.64 15.34 -33.23
C ASP A 212 4.13 15.21 -32.95
N THR A 213 4.71 16.11 -32.14
CA THR A 213 6.12 16.06 -31.72
C THR A 213 6.45 14.78 -30.98
N TRP A 214 5.55 14.30 -30.12
CA TRP A 214 5.71 13.03 -29.42
C TRP A 214 5.64 11.84 -30.38
N ALA A 215 4.67 11.85 -31.32
CA ALA A 215 4.52 10.78 -32.29
C ALA A 215 5.76 10.68 -33.20
N TYR A 216 6.29 11.82 -33.63
CA TYR A 216 7.52 11.87 -34.43
C TYR A 216 8.73 11.33 -33.66
N TRP A 217 8.90 11.74 -32.41
CA TRP A 217 9.98 11.23 -31.57
C TRP A 217 9.87 9.72 -31.34
N CYS A 218 8.68 9.21 -31.00
CA CYS A 218 8.46 7.77 -30.87
C CYS A 218 8.83 6.99 -32.15
N PHE A 219 8.45 7.54 -33.31
CA PHE A 219 8.83 6.96 -34.61
C PHE A 219 10.34 6.88 -34.79
N GLN A 220 11.10 7.92 -34.42
CA GLN A 220 12.56 7.91 -34.46
C GLN A 220 13.19 6.85 -33.54
N GLU A 221 12.54 6.59 -32.39
CA GLU A 221 12.97 5.57 -31.44
C GLU A 221 12.46 4.14 -31.76
N GLY A 222 11.76 3.97 -32.90
CA GLY A 222 11.22 2.67 -33.30
C GLY A 222 10.02 2.20 -32.47
N VAL A 223 9.34 3.12 -31.76
CA VAL A 223 8.20 2.83 -30.88
C VAL A 223 6.92 3.39 -31.49
N LYS A 224 5.84 2.64 -31.45
CA LYS A 224 4.54 3.12 -31.92
C LYS A 224 3.88 4.03 -30.89
N ALA A 225 3.65 5.30 -31.25
CA ALA A 225 2.83 6.19 -30.43
C ALA A 225 1.34 5.85 -30.56
N LEU A 226 0.66 5.70 -29.44
CA LEU A 226 -0.78 5.54 -29.37
C LEU A 226 -1.36 6.67 -28.52
N PHE A 227 -2.53 7.16 -28.91
CA PHE A 227 -3.24 8.20 -28.18
C PHE A 227 -4.57 7.67 -27.67
N ALA A 228 -4.91 8.01 -26.43
CA ALA A 228 -6.20 7.65 -25.85
C ALA A 228 -7.34 8.34 -26.61
N HIS A 229 -8.43 7.63 -26.84
CA HIS A 229 -9.60 8.20 -27.47
C HIS A 229 -10.22 9.29 -26.59
N PRO A 230 -10.59 10.43 -27.15
CA PRO A 230 -11.29 11.47 -26.40
C PRO A 230 -12.54 10.89 -25.72
N TYR A 231 -12.74 11.24 -24.45
CA TYR A 231 -13.87 10.77 -23.63
C TYR A 231 -13.97 9.26 -23.39
N TYR A 232 -12.90 8.50 -23.65
CA TYR A 232 -12.86 7.05 -23.44
C TYR A 232 -11.91 6.67 -22.27
N PRO A 233 -12.31 6.86 -21.00
CA PRO A 233 -11.44 6.62 -19.83
C PRO A 233 -11.00 5.17 -19.68
N GLN A 234 -11.53 4.27 -20.50
CA GLN A 234 -11.21 2.85 -20.47
C GLN A 234 -9.81 2.54 -21.01
N ASP A 235 -9.33 3.32 -21.96
CA ASP A 235 -8.03 3.11 -22.61
C ASP A 235 -6.89 3.25 -21.59
N LYS A 236 -7.02 4.18 -20.65
CA LYS A 236 -6.03 4.50 -19.61
C LYS A 236 -6.40 4.01 -18.23
N GLY A 237 -7.44 3.22 -18.07
CA GLY A 237 -7.93 2.76 -16.77
C GLY A 237 -6.90 2.05 -15.89
N LYS A 238 -5.79 1.60 -16.46
CA LYS A 238 -4.71 0.92 -15.74
C LYS A 238 -3.71 1.90 -15.15
N VAL A 239 -3.25 2.87 -15.94
CA VAL A 239 -2.38 3.94 -15.43
C VAL A 239 -3.15 4.84 -14.46
N GLU A 240 -4.42 5.13 -14.70
CA GLU A 240 -5.28 5.85 -13.76
C GLU A 240 -5.39 5.11 -12.41
N ARG A 241 -5.49 3.78 -12.44
CA ARG A 241 -5.49 2.95 -11.24
C ARG A 241 -4.14 3.00 -10.51
N ALA A 242 -3.03 2.97 -11.24
CA ALA A 242 -1.69 3.13 -10.66
C ALA A 242 -1.55 4.52 -10.03
N ILE A 243 -1.93 5.58 -10.73
CA ILE A 243 -1.95 6.96 -10.24
C ILE A 243 -2.79 7.11 -8.97
N ARG A 244 -3.94 6.45 -8.91
CA ARG A 244 -4.76 6.45 -7.69
C ARG A 244 -4.01 5.81 -6.52
N ASN A 245 -3.38 4.66 -6.73
CA ASN A 245 -2.59 4.01 -5.68
C ASN A 245 -1.43 4.91 -5.22
N ILE A 246 -0.72 5.51 -6.18
CA ILE A 246 0.38 6.45 -5.92
C ILE A 246 -0.14 7.65 -5.11
N SER A 247 -1.30 8.19 -5.48
CA SER A 247 -1.90 9.35 -4.80
C SER A 247 -2.32 9.01 -3.36
N GLU A 248 -2.96 7.86 -3.16
CA GLU A 248 -3.45 7.41 -1.86
C GLU A 248 -2.32 6.99 -0.90
N GLU A 249 -1.18 6.57 -1.42
CA GLU A 249 -0.08 5.99 -0.63
C GLU A 249 1.15 6.91 -0.60
N LEU A 250 1.74 7.21 -1.76
CA LEU A 250 3.00 7.95 -1.86
C LEU A 250 2.80 9.47 -1.76
N VAL A 251 1.89 10.04 -2.57
CA VAL A 251 1.61 11.49 -2.53
C VAL A 251 1.02 11.90 -1.19
N TYR A 252 0.16 11.06 -0.59
CA TYR A 252 -0.33 11.27 0.75
C TYR A 252 0.81 11.42 1.77
N LEU A 253 1.83 10.58 1.70
CA LEU A 253 2.99 10.66 2.59
C LEU A 253 3.80 11.93 2.35
N PHE A 254 4.00 12.34 1.11
CA PHE A 254 4.73 13.57 0.78
C PHE A 254 4.03 14.81 1.33
N VAL A 255 2.72 14.91 1.10
CA VAL A 255 1.93 16.08 1.51
C VAL A 255 1.84 16.21 3.02
N ASN A 256 1.78 15.10 3.75
CA ASN A 256 1.63 15.13 5.20
C ASN A 256 2.98 15.08 5.95
N PHE A 257 4.05 14.60 5.30
CA PHE A 257 5.33 14.33 5.92
C PHE A 257 6.49 14.68 4.99
N ALA A 258 6.85 15.97 4.96
CA ALA A 258 7.81 16.55 4.03
C ALA A 258 9.16 15.81 3.90
N LYS A 259 9.64 15.23 5.00
CA LYS A 259 10.90 14.46 5.04
C LYS A 259 10.95 13.26 4.07
N TRP A 260 9.80 12.73 3.66
CA TRP A 260 9.70 11.60 2.74
C TRP A 260 9.65 12.01 1.27
N PHE A 261 9.56 13.33 0.99
CA PHE A 261 9.56 13.83 -0.38
C PHE A 261 10.99 13.89 -0.95
N ASN A 262 11.53 12.74 -1.29
CA ASN A 262 12.85 12.60 -1.91
C ASN A 262 12.85 11.44 -2.92
N ALA A 263 13.84 11.44 -3.82
CA ALA A 263 13.97 10.45 -4.90
C ALA A 263 14.16 9.02 -4.37
N GLU A 264 14.85 8.86 -3.25
CA GLU A 264 15.09 7.55 -2.64
C GLU A 264 13.78 6.91 -2.15
N CYS A 265 12.94 7.64 -1.43
CA CYS A 265 11.64 7.13 -0.98
C CYS A 265 10.70 6.79 -2.14
N ILE A 266 10.74 7.56 -3.23
CA ILE A 266 9.99 7.28 -4.45
C ILE A 266 10.42 5.95 -5.04
N GLU A 267 11.73 5.73 -5.16
CA GLU A 267 12.28 4.50 -5.73
C GLU A 267 12.06 3.28 -4.82
N VAL A 268 12.26 3.42 -3.51
CA VAL A 268 11.96 2.36 -2.54
C VAL A 268 10.48 1.96 -2.59
N TRP A 269 9.56 2.95 -2.69
CA TRP A 269 8.14 2.67 -2.85
C TRP A 269 7.83 1.97 -4.18
N ARG A 270 8.44 2.40 -5.29
CA ARG A 270 8.27 1.78 -6.62
C ARG A 270 8.74 0.32 -6.61
N CYS A 271 9.92 0.03 -6.06
CA CYS A 271 10.43 -1.33 -5.90
C CYS A 271 9.50 -2.18 -5.03
N TRP A 272 9.09 -1.66 -3.87
CA TRP A 272 8.12 -2.37 -3.03
C TRP A 272 6.79 -2.63 -3.74
N PHE A 273 6.26 -1.64 -4.47
CA PHE A 273 5.02 -1.80 -5.23
C PHE A 273 5.14 -2.93 -6.26
N ASN A 274 6.25 -3.02 -6.95
CA ASN A 274 6.49 -4.01 -8.00
C ASN A 274 6.79 -5.42 -7.45
N ASP A 275 7.59 -5.51 -6.38
CA ASP A 275 8.20 -6.77 -5.94
C ASP A 275 7.50 -7.41 -4.74
N LYS A 276 6.85 -6.60 -3.90
CA LYS A 276 6.29 -7.06 -2.62
C LYS A 276 4.78 -6.89 -2.50
N ARG A 277 4.18 -6.05 -3.35
CA ARG A 277 2.75 -5.77 -3.30
C ARG A 277 1.98 -6.66 -4.25
N TYR A 278 1.26 -7.65 -3.71
CA TYR A 278 0.41 -8.54 -4.52
C TYR A 278 -0.66 -7.77 -5.31
N HIS A 279 -0.71 -7.97 -6.62
CA HIS A 279 -1.66 -7.31 -7.51
C HIS A 279 -2.78 -8.26 -7.95
N ARG A 280 -4.02 -7.99 -7.52
CA ARG A 280 -5.19 -8.83 -7.78
C ARG A 280 -5.50 -9.06 -9.27
N GLY A 281 -5.27 -8.04 -10.10
CA GLY A 281 -5.59 -8.08 -11.53
C GLY A 281 -4.67 -9.00 -12.32
N VAL A 282 -3.44 -9.18 -11.86
CA VAL A 282 -2.46 -10.09 -12.48
C VAL A 282 -2.27 -11.37 -11.67
N LYS A 283 -2.84 -11.43 -10.45
CA LYS A 283 -2.79 -12.56 -9.52
C LYS A 283 -1.38 -12.95 -9.07
N ASP A 284 -0.41 -12.04 -9.15
CA ASP A 284 0.98 -12.21 -8.73
C ASP A 284 1.63 -10.86 -8.40
N TYR A 285 2.92 -10.85 -8.15
CA TYR A 285 3.75 -9.65 -8.09
C TYR A 285 4.08 -9.17 -9.50
N GLN A 286 4.10 -7.87 -9.70
CA GLN A 286 4.28 -7.25 -11.03
C GLN A 286 5.64 -7.60 -11.63
N SER A 287 6.71 -7.60 -10.83
CA SER A 287 8.07 -7.93 -11.26
C SER A 287 8.19 -9.33 -11.85
N LYS A 288 7.52 -10.32 -11.27
CA LYS A 288 7.54 -11.70 -11.78
C LYS A 288 6.98 -11.84 -13.20
N LEU A 289 6.04 -10.98 -13.57
CA LEU A 289 5.43 -10.98 -14.88
C LEU A 289 6.21 -10.12 -15.88
N PHE A 290 6.91 -9.09 -15.40
CA PHE A 290 7.67 -8.18 -16.23
C PHE A 290 9.04 -8.77 -16.66
N VAL A 291 9.68 -9.55 -15.79
CA VAL A 291 11.03 -10.15 -16.01
C VAL A 291 10.96 -11.50 -16.74
N LYS A 292 9.80 -12.00 -17.15
CA LYS A 292 9.65 -13.29 -17.86
C LYS A 292 10.02 -13.23 -19.36
N LEU A 293 11.02 -12.38 -19.72
CA LEU A 293 11.62 -12.36 -21.06
C LEU A 293 13.08 -12.78 -20.97
#